data_e2fb98dc8bbe53596e43e1e899987cbb
#
_entry.id   e2fb98dc8bbe53596e43e1e899987cbb
#
_cell.length_a   1.000
_cell.length_b   1.000
_cell.length_c   1.000
_cell.angle_alpha   90.00
_cell.angle_beta   90.00
_cell.angle_gamma   90.00
#
_symmetry.space_group_name_H-M   'P 1'
#
loop_
_entity.id
_entity.type
_entity.pdbx_description
1 polymer ?
#
loop_
_entity_poly.entity_id
_entity_poly.type
_entity_poly.pdbx_seq_one_letter_code
_entity_poly.pdbx_strand_id
1 'polypeptide(L)'
;MFKGGMGNLMKQAQEMQEKMQKVQEEVAKAEVHGEAGAGMVKITMNGRHDVSDVTIDPSVLEEDKELLEDLLAAAVNDAVRKVEANSKAKMEEATAGLNLPPGFKMPF
;
A
#
# COMPACT_ATOMS: atom_id res chain seq x y z
N MET A 1 -29.97 -16.27 -26.22
CA MET A 1 -29.00 -15.25 -26.50
C MET A 1 -28.78 -14.28 -25.36
N PHE A 2 -29.79 -13.61 -24.92
CA PHE A 2 -29.68 -12.71 -23.77
C PHE A 2 -29.20 -13.42 -22.50
N LYS A 3 -29.66 -14.63 -22.29
CA LYS A 3 -29.21 -15.42 -21.11
C LYS A 3 -27.72 -15.67 -21.11
N GLY A 4 -27.17 -16.00 -22.26
CA GLY A 4 -25.73 -16.24 -22.38
C GLY A 4 -24.91 -14.97 -22.16
N GLY A 5 -25.37 -13.85 -22.72
CA GLY A 5 -24.67 -12.56 -22.55
C GLY A 5 -24.73 -12.05 -21.13
N MET A 6 -25.88 -12.16 -20.49
CA MET A 6 -26.03 -11.74 -19.09
C MET A 6 -25.21 -12.61 -18.15
N GLY A 7 -25.20 -13.92 -18.37
CA GLY A 7 -24.43 -14.86 -17.58
C GLY A 7 -22.93 -14.54 -17.65
N ASN A 8 -22.42 -14.21 -18.83
CA ASN A 8 -21.02 -13.85 -19.01
C ASN A 8 -20.68 -12.53 -18.34
N LEU A 9 -21.58 -11.55 -18.42
CA LEU A 9 -21.38 -10.26 -17.77
C LEU A 9 -21.34 -10.40 -16.26
N MET A 10 -22.25 -11.19 -15.71
CA MET A 10 -22.30 -11.45 -14.28
C MET A 10 -21.05 -12.19 -13.80
N LYS A 11 -20.60 -13.16 -14.58
CA LYS A 11 -19.40 -13.91 -14.28
C LYS A 11 -18.18 -13.01 -14.30
N GLN A 12 -18.05 -12.15 -15.30
CA GLN A 12 -16.96 -11.19 -15.40
C GLN A 12 -16.97 -10.21 -14.24
N ALA A 13 -18.16 -9.74 -13.84
CA ALA A 13 -18.30 -8.85 -12.70
C ALA A 13 -17.86 -9.53 -11.39
N GLN A 14 -18.22 -10.79 -11.21
CA GLN A 14 -17.79 -11.57 -10.05
C GLN A 14 -16.29 -11.79 -10.03
N GLU A 15 -15.72 -12.17 -11.17
CA GLU A 15 -14.27 -12.38 -11.30
C GLU A 15 -13.50 -11.09 -11.00
N MET A 16 -14.00 -9.96 -11.48
CA MET A 16 -13.43 -8.66 -11.25
C MET A 16 -13.47 -8.31 -9.75
N GLN A 17 -14.62 -8.53 -9.13
CA GLN A 17 -14.83 -8.30 -7.71
C GLN A 17 -13.88 -9.14 -6.85
N GLU A 18 -13.77 -10.42 -7.18
CA GLU A 18 -12.85 -11.35 -6.50
C GLU A 18 -11.41 -10.91 -6.67
N LYS A 19 -11.03 -10.51 -7.87
CA LYS A 19 -9.69 -10.05 -8.17
C LYS A 19 -9.35 -8.78 -7.39
N MET A 20 -10.27 -7.83 -7.36
CA MET A 20 -10.07 -6.57 -6.62
C MET A 20 -9.98 -6.82 -5.13
N GLN A 21 -10.81 -7.69 -4.59
CA GLN A 21 -10.78 -8.07 -3.19
C GLN A 21 -9.44 -8.71 -2.82
N LYS A 22 -8.94 -9.60 -3.68
CA LYS A 22 -7.65 -10.25 -3.49
C LYS A 22 -6.50 -9.24 -3.51
N VAL A 23 -6.55 -8.29 -4.44
CA VAL A 23 -5.55 -7.22 -4.52
C VAL A 23 -5.57 -6.37 -3.25
N GLN A 24 -6.74 -6.03 -2.75
CA GLN A 24 -6.89 -5.25 -1.52
C GLN A 24 -6.31 -6.01 -0.32
N GLU A 25 -6.52 -7.31 -0.26
CA GLU A 25 -5.93 -8.15 0.79
C GLU A 25 -4.42 -8.19 0.70
N GLU A 26 -3.88 -8.32 -0.50
CA GLU A 26 -2.44 -8.32 -0.74
C GLU A 26 -1.82 -6.98 -0.35
N VAL A 27 -2.48 -5.88 -0.72
CA VAL A 27 -2.04 -4.52 -0.37
C VAL A 27 -2.05 -4.33 1.14
N ALA A 28 -3.11 -4.78 1.81
CA ALA A 28 -3.24 -4.65 3.26
C ALA A 28 -2.13 -5.39 4.02
N LYS A 29 -1.67 -6.50 3.48
CA LYS A 29 -0.62 -7.33 4.11
C LYS A 29 0.79 -6.94 3.68
N ALA A 30 0.94 -6.22 2.57
CA ALA A 30 2.25 -5.84 2.05
C ALA A 30 2.95 -4.90 3.01
N GLU A 31 4.20 -5.20 3.35
CA GLU A 31 4.99 -4.38 4.25
C GLU A 31 5.96 -3.51 3.46
N VAL A 32 6.12 -2.29 3.93
CA VAL A 32 7.12 -1.36 3.41
C VAL A 32 8.03 -0.93 4.56
N HIS A 33 9.20 -0.43 4.22
CA HIS A 33 10.17 0.06 5.19
C HIS A 33 10.41 1.54 4.97
N GLY A 34 10.00 2.35 5.95
CA GLY A 34 10.31 3.77 5.98
C GLY A 34 11.59 3.98 6.76
N GLU A 35 12.36 4.98 6.41
CA GLU A 35 13.60 5.29 7.12
C GLU A 35 13.91 6.79 7.15
N ALA A 36 14.70 7.18 8.12
CA ALA A 36 15.22 8.54 8.24
C ALA A 36 16.62 8.52 8.84
N GLY A 37 17.36 9.59 8.62
CA GLY A 37 18.73 9.71 9.15
C GLY A 37 19.68 8.69 8.56
N ALA A 38 19.61 8.45 7.25
CA ALA A 38 20.41 7.45 6.54
C ALA A 38 20.26 6.04 7.15
N GLY A 39 19.03 5.70 7.54
CA GLY A 39 18.72 4.38 8.09
C GLY A 39 18.89 4.25 9.58
N MET A 40 19.15 5.34 10.30
CA MET A 40 19.28 5.31 11.76
C MET A 40 17.96 5.00 12.46
N VAL A 41 16.84 5.39 11.84
CA VAL A 41 15.51 5.02 12.31
C VAL A 41 14.78 4.35 11.15
N LYS A 42 14.25 3.16 11.37
CA LYS A 42 13.52 2.37 10.39
C LYS A 42 12.16 1.97 10.94
N ILE A 43 11.15 2.08 10.11
CA ILE A 43 9.78 1.71 10.46
C ILE A 43 9.29 0.68 9.45
N THR A 44 8.70 -0.41 9.93
CA THR A 44 7.99 -1.34 9.06
C THR A 44 6.50 -1.09 9.19
N MET A 45 5.82 -0.87 8.08
CA MET A 45 4.40 -0.52 8.03
C MET A 45 3.69 -1.39 7.00
N ASN A 46 2.48 -1.82 7.30
CA ASN A 46 1.66 -2.57 6.34
C ASN A 46 0.72 -1.64 5.55
N GLY A 47 -0.04 -2.21 4.63
CA GLY A 47 -0.96 -1.45 3.79
C GLY A 47 -2.13 -0.81 4.52
N ARG A 48 -2.35 -1.17 5.78
CA ARG A 48 -3.35 -0.56 6.65
C ARG A 48 -2.79 0.60 7.46
N HIS A 49 -1.53 0.94 7.21
CA HIS A 49 -0.78 1.96 7.94
C HIS A 49 -0.52 1.59 9.41
N ASP A 50 -0.50 0.27 9.70
CA ASP A 50 -0.09 -0.21 11.02
C ASP A 50 1.42 -0.38 11.05
N VAL A 51 2.04 0.11 12.09
CA VAL A 51 3.47 -0.07 12.33
C VAL A 51 3.66 -1.41 13.03
N SER A 52 4.42 -2.30 12.42
CA SER A 52 4.71 -3.62 12.98
C SER A 52 6.09 -3.71 13.63
N ASP A 53 6.99 -2.81 13.27
CA ASP A 53 8.34 -2.81 13.83
C ASP A 53 8.98 -1.42 13.78
N VAL A 54 9.78 -1.12 14.77
CA VAL A 54 10.56 0.11 14.86
C VAL A 54 11.98 -0.27 15.24
N THR A 55 12.94 0.13 14.43
CA THR A 55 14.36 -0.10 14.72
C THR A 55 15.06 1.26 14.85
N ILE A 56 15.75 1.47 15.96
CA ILE A 56 16.45 2.71 16.24
C ILE A 56 17.92 2.39 16.49
N ASP A 57 18.81 3.04 15.75
CA ASP A 57 20.25 2.89 15.98
C ASP A 57 20.59 3.41 17.37
N PRO A 58 21.35 2.68 18.18
CA PRO A 58 21.71 3.12 19.53
C PRO A 58 22.38 4.49 19.60
N SER A 59 23.09 4.90 18.56
CA SER A 59 23.74 6.22 18.51
C SER A 59 22.73 7.37 18.57
N VAL A 60 21.52 7.17 18.09
CA VAL A 60 20.46 8.19 18.14
C VAL A 60 20.01 8.45 19.58
N LEU A 61 20.06 7.42 20.41
CA LEU A 61 19.65 7.50 21.82
C LEU A 61 20.66 8.31 22.66
N GLU A 62 21.86 8.48 22.16
CA GLU A 62 22.89 9.28 22.80
C GLU A 62 22.77 10.76 22.47
N GLU A 63 22.00 11.07 21.45
CA GLU A 63 21.74 12.43 21.02
C GLU A 63 20.54 12.99 21.80
N ASP A 64 20.15 14.22 21.45
CA ASP A 64 19.03 14.87 22.06
C ASP A 64 17.71 14.17 21.70
N LYS A 65 16.79 14.19 22.62
CA LYS A 65 15.44 13.60 22.45
C LYS A 65 14.72 14.19 21.24
N GLU A 66 14.91 15.47 20.97
CA GLU A 66 14.29 16.17 19.86
C GLU A 66 14.72 15.56 18.51
N LEU A 67 15.97 15.17 18.37
CA LEU A 67 16.47 14.52 17.17
C LEU A 67 15.76 13.17 16.96
N LEU A 68 15.60 12.38 18.01
CA LEU A 68 14.89 11.11 17.93
C LEU A 68 13.44 11.32 17.51
N GLU A 69 12.77 12.30 18.10
CA GLU A 69 11.37 12.62 17.76
C GLU A 69 11.25 13.02 16.29
N ASP A 70 12.14 13.86 15.80
CA ASP A 70 12.13 14.31 14.39
C ASP A 70 12.40 13.16 13.43
N LEU A 71 13.36 12.28 13.76
CA LEU A 71 13.68 11.12 12.93
C LEU A 71 12.54 10.12 12.89
N LEU A 72 11.86 9.90 14.03
CA LEU A 72 10.70 9.02 14.08
C LEU A 72 9.56 9.56 13.19
N ALA A 73 9.27 10.84 13.28
CA ALA A 73 8.25 11.47 12.45
C ALA A 73 8.59 11.33 10.96
N ALA A 74 9.83 11.59 10.61
CA ALA A 74 10.30 11.47 9.22
C ALA A 74 10.22 10.04 8.70
N ALA A 75 10.61 9.06 9.51
CA ALA A 75 10.58 7.65 9.14
C ALA A 75 9.14 7.14 8.97
N VAL A 76 8.23 7.55 9.85
CA VAL A 76 6.81 7.20 9.74
C VAL A 76 6.21 7.81 8.46
N ASN A 77 6.49 9.06 8.19
CA ASN A 77 6.00 9.73 6.98
C ASN A 77 6.55 9.08 5.71
N ASP A 78 7.81 8.67 5.73
CA ASP A 78 8.43 7.94 4.62
C ASP A 78 7.71 6.61 4.39
N ALA A 79 7.42 5.88 5.46
CA ALA A 79 6.66 4.62 5.38
C ALA A 79 5.26 4.84 4.82
N VAL A 80 4.55 5.87 5.26
CA VAL A 80 3.21 6.22 4.75
C VAL A 80 3.24 6.46 3.24
N ARG A 81 4.21 7.24 2.76
CA ARG A 81 4.36 7.52 1.33
C ARG A 81 4.64 6.25 0.54
N LYS A 82 5.44 5.35 1.09
CA LYS A 82 5.76 4.07 0.44
C LYS A 82 4.54 3.15 0.40
N VAL A 83 3.74 3.12 1.45
CA VAL A 83 2.47 2.36 1.47
C VAL A 83 1.55 2.90 0.37
N GLU A 84 1.38 4.20 0.29
CA GLU A 84 0.52 4.83 -0.71
C GLU A 84 1.00 4.54 -2.13
N ALA A 85 2.31 4.65 -2.37
CA ALA A 85 2.90 4.35 -3.68
C ALA A 85 2.73 2.88 -4.05
N ASN A 86 2.94 1.98 -3.10
CA ASN A 86 2.77 0.54 -3.32
C ASN A 86 1.32 0.17 -3.60
N SER A 87 0.38 0.73 -2.85
CA SER A 87 -1.05 0.56 -3.04
C SER A 87 -1.47 1.00 -4.43
N LYS A 88 -1.03 2.19 -4.83
CA LYS A 88 -1.33 2.75 -6.14
C LYS A 88 -0.78 1.87 -7.27
N ALA A 89 0.48 1.44 -7.14
CA ALA A 89 1.11 0.58 -8.13
C ALA A 89 0.38 -0.76 -8.28
N LYS A 90 -0.01 -1.36 -7.16
CA LYS A 90 -0.76 -2.63 -7.16
C LYS A 90 -2.13 -2.48 -7.79
N MET A 91 -2.82 -1.39 -7.52
CA MET A 91 -4.13 -1.11 -8.11
C MET A 91 -4.03 -0.84 -9.61
N GLU A 92 -3.03 -0.09 -10.04
CA GLU A 92 -2.78 0.16 -11.47
C GLU A 92 -2.47 -1.13 -12.21
N GLU A 93 -1.67 -2.00 -11.62
CA GLU A 93 -1.32 -3.30 -12.17
C GLU A 93 -2.58 -4.16 -12.33
N ALA A 94 -3.44 -4.18 -11.33
CA ALA A 94 -4.69 -4.95 -11.34
C ALA A 94 -5.66 -4.42 -12.41
N THR A 95 -5.77 -3.10 -12.56
CA THR A 95 -6.68 -2.48 -13.54
C THR A 95 -6.13 -2.53 -14.96
N ALA A 96 -4.83 -2.56 -15.13
CA ALA A 96 -4.21 -2.68 -16.46
C ALA A 96 -4.62 -3.96 -17.17
N GLY A 97 -4.82 -5.05 -16.43
CA GLY A 97 -5.26 -6.32 -16.99
C GLY A 97 -6.75 -6.40 -17.32
N LEU A 98 -7.52 -5.38 -16.97
CA LEU A 98 -8.99 -5.37 -17.11
C LEU A 98 -9.49 -4.64 -18.36
N ASN A 99 -8.61 -4.06 -19.15
CA ASN A 99 -8.99 -3.33 -20.37
C ASN A 99 -10.13 -2.32 -20.13
N LEU A 100 -9.97 -1.49 -19.11
CA LEU A 100 -10.98 -0.49 -18.77
C LEU A 100 -11.11 0.56 -19.87
N PRO A 101 -12.34 1.03 -20.17
CA PRO A 101 -12.51 2.05 -21.20
C PRO A 101 -11.83 3.37 -20.81
N PRO A 102 -11.41 4.16 -21.80
CA PRO A 102 -10.84 5.48 -21.53
C PRO A 102 -11.79 6.34 -20.69
N GLY A 103 -11.25 7.01 -19.71
CA GLY A 103 -12.03 7.84 -18.82
C GLY A 103 -12.70 7.12 -17.66
N PHE A 104 -12.55 5.80 -17.59
CA PHE A 104 -13.07 5.03 -16.47
C PHE A 104 -12.30 5.38 -15.19
N LYS A 105 -13.04 5.72 -14.15
CA LYS A 105 -12.45 6.05 -12.85
C LYS A 105 -12.83 5.02 -11.82
N MET A 106 -11.85 4.48 -11.15
CA MET A 106 -12.09 3.54 -10.05
C MET A 106 -12.53 4.32 -8.80
N PRO A 107 -13.39 3.77 -7.96
CA PRO A 107 -13.92 4.46 -6.77
C PRO A 107 -12.94 4.46 -5.58
N PHE A 108 -11.67 4.52 -5.84
CA PHE A 108 -10.66 4.58 -4.76
C PHE A 108 -9.44 5.39 -5.11
#